data_884a9527c859c59ba2a1bea35c4ad64f
#
_entry.id   884a9527c859c59ba2a1bea35c4ad64f
#
_cell.length_a   1.000
_cell.length_b   1.000
_cell.length_c   1.000
_cell.angle_alpha   90.00
_cell.angle_beta   90.00
_cell.angle_gamma   90.00
#
_symmetry.space_group_name_H-M   'P 1'
#
loop_
_entity.id
_entity.type
_entity.pdbx_description
1 polymer ?
#
loop_
_entity_poly.entity_id
_entity_poly.type
_entity_poly.pdbx_seq_one_letter_code
_entity_poly.pdbx_strand_id
1 'polypeptide(L)'
;MRPELRQRISLKNPLHFLALGFGSGLAPKAPGTFGTLAALPLVYLCSVYLPFSFYLLLTVLFSIVGIWICGKTADDMQVHDDSSIVWDEVVGMLITMIAVPLNWQTLLVGFVLFRFFDIVKPWPISYLDKHVHGGFGIMADDILAGMFALACMHIGLYLSWI
;
A
#
# COMPACT_ATOMS: atom_id res chain seq x y z
N MET A 1 2.00 -14.74 -9.11
CA MET A 1 1.80 -14.20 -10.49
C MET A 1 1.75 -15.31 -11.52
N ARG A 2 0.81 -15.27 -12.47
CA ARG A 2 0.71 -16.20 -13.60
C ARG A 2 1.89 -16.06 -14.55
N PRO A 3 2.50 -17.15 -15.09
CA PRO A 3 3.67 -17.08 -15.95
C PRO A 3 3.48 -16.20 -17.19
N GLU A 4 2.27 -16.17 -17.76
CA GLU A 4 1.90 -15.37 -18.93
C GLU A 4 1.98 -13.87 -18.65
N LEU A 5 1.57 -13.43 -17.46
CA LEU A 5 1.62 -12.02 -17.04
C LEU A 5 3.06 -11.59 -16.78
N ARG A 6 3.91 -12.49 -16.28
CA ARG A 6 5.32 -12.21 -16.04
C ARG A 6 6.10 -11.84 -17.30
N GLN A 7 5.70 -12.33 -18.47
CA GLN A 7 6.33 -12.00 -19.75
C GLN A 7 6.00 -10.58 -20.23
N ARG A 8 4.92 -9.98 -19.72
CA ARG A 8 4.46 -8.64 -20.10
C ARG A 8 5.04 -7.52 -19.25
N ILE A 9 5.72 -7.86 -18.17
CA ILE A 9 6.33 -6.92 -17.24
C ILE A 9 7.84 -7.06 -17.21
N SER A 10 8.53 -5.96 -16.90
CA SER A 10 9.99 -5.94 -16.79
C SER A 10 10.38 -5.11 -15.58
N LEU A 11 11.16 -5.70 -14.66
CA LEU A 11 11.76 -4.96 -13.55
C LEU A 11 12.79 -3.90 -13.98
N LYS A 12 13.21 -3.92 -15.27
CA LYS A 12 14.04 -2.84 -15.83
C LYS A 12 13.21 -1.60 -16.18
N ASN A 13 11.91 -1.75 -16.32
CA ASN A 13 10.99 -0.63 -16.46
C ASN A 13 10.73 -0.04 -15.07
N PRO A 14 11.10 1.23 -14.79
CA PRO A 14 10.94 1.84 -13.48
C PRO A 14 9.47 1.90 -13.02
N LEU A 15 8.54 2.02 -13.96
CA LEU A 15 7.11 2.02 -13.68
C LEU A 15 6.66 0.66 -13.12
N HIS A 16 7.00 -0.44 -13.80
CA HIS A 16 6.69 -1.78 -13.31
C HIS A 16 7.42 -2.10 -12.01
N PHE A 17 8.69 -1.65 -11.87
CA PHE A 17 9.47 -1.85 -10.66
C PHE A 17 8.81 -1.22 -9.43
N LEU A 18 8.29 0.00 -9.57
CA LEU A 18 7.54 0.68 -8.49
C LEU A 18 6.18 0.01 -8.25
N ALA A 19 5.39 -0.22 -9.30
CA ALA A 19 4.07 -0.85 -9.16
C ALA A 19 4.13 -2.21 -8.46
N LEU A 20 5.22 -2.96 -8.70
CA LEU A 20 5.48 -4.25 -8.06
C LEU A 20 6.18 -4.13 -6.70
N GLY A 21 6.15 -2.95 -6.07
CA GLY A 21 6.74 -2.73 -4.75
C GLY A 21 8.20 -3.15 -4.68
N PHE A 22 9.02 -2.62 -5.61
CA PHE A 22 10.45 -2.96 -5.75
C PHE A 22 10.70 -4.46 -6.05
N GLY A 23 9.70 -5.14 -6.62
CA GLY A 23 9.73 -6.58 -6.95
C GLY A 23 9.13 -7.49 -5.86
N SER A 24 8.72 -6.99 -4.71
CA SER A 24 8.09 -7.76 -3.63
C SER A 24 6.77 -8.41 -4.07
N GLY A 25 6.02 -7.74 -4.96
CA GLY A 25 4.79 -8.26 -5.56
C GLY A 25 4.97 -9.52 -6.43
N LEU A 26 6.21 -9.89 -6.76
CA LEU A 26 6.50 -11.15 -7.44
C LEU A 26 6.50 -12.38 -6.50
N ALA A 27 6.26 -12.19 -5.21
CA ALA A 27 6.17 -13.28 -4.25
C ALA A 27 5.11 -14.31 -4.68
N PRO A 28 5.42 -15.62 -4.59
CA PRO A 28 4.52 -16.67 -5.08
C PRO A 28 3.26 -16.84 -4.24
N LYS A 29 3.28 -16.40 -3.00
CA LYS A 29 2.15 -16.43 -2.06
C LYS A 29 2.04 -15.08 -1.35
N ALA A 30 0.81 -14.61 -1.17
CA ALA A 30 0.48 -13.38 -0.45
C ALA A 30 1.34 -12.16 -0.88
N PRO A 31 1.43 -11.81 -2.19
CA PRO A 31 2.28 -10.72 -2.67
C PRO A 31 1.99 -9.39 -1.98
N GLY A 32 0.75 -9.05 -1.69
CA GLY A 32 0.39 -7.85 -0.93
C GLY A 32 1.00 -7.80 0.47
N THR A 33 1.09 -8.95 1.17
CA THR A 33 1.81 -9.01 2.46
C THR A 33 3.29 -8.67 2.29
N PHE A 34 3.92 -9.16 1.22
CA PHE A 34 5.31 -8.81 0.90
C PHE A 34 5.44 -7.36 0.44
N GLY A 35 4.43 -6.80 -0.26
CA GLY A 35 4.34 -5.38 -0.59
C GLY A 35 4.32 -4.51 0.67
N THR A 36 3.44 -4.84 1.61
CA THR A 36 3.36 -4.14 2.91
C THR A 36 4.66 -4.27 3.71
N LEU A 37 5.30 -5.45 3.72
CA LEU A 37 6.61 -5.63 4.36
C LEU A 37 7.70 -4.78 3.69
N ALA A 38 7.70 -4.70 2.37
CA ALA A 38 8.62 -3.85 1.62
C ALA A 38 8.40 -2.35 1.87
N ALA A 39 7.19 -1.95 2.31
CA ALA A 39 6.90 -0.58 2.71
C ALA A 39 7.53 -0.20 4.06
N LEU A 40 7.78 -1.14 4.99
CA LEU A 40 8.28 -0.84 6.33
C LEU A 40 9.62 -0.08 6.34
N PRO A 41 10.64 -0.47 5.55
CA PRO A 41 11.86 0.32 5.44
C PRO A 41 11.62 1.73 4.93
N LEU A 42 10.69 1.92 3.98
CA LEU A 42 10.34 3.23 3.46
C LEU A 42 9.65 4.09 4.51
N VAL A 43 8.68 3.52 5.23
CA VAL A 43 8.02 4.17 6.39
C VAL A 43 9.07 4.60 7.41
N TYR A 44 9.99 3.69 7.76
CA TYR A 44 11.07 4.00 8.71
C TYR A 44 11.93 5.18 8.23
N LEU A 45 12.43 5.14 7.00
CA LEU A 45 13.25 6.21 6.44
C LEU A 45 12.49 7.55 6.40
N CYS A 46 11.23 7.53 5.95
CA CYS A 46 10.42 8.73 5.91
C CYS A 46 10.15 9.31 7.31
N SER A 47 9.85 8.44 8.28
CA SER A 47 9.54 8.89 9.65
C SER A 47 10.77 9.43 10.41
N VAL A 48 11.97 8.91 10.11
CA VAL A 48 13.21 9.33 10.79
C VAL A 48 13.82 10.58 10.14
N TYR A 49 13.81 10.65 8.81
CA TYR A 49 14.59 11.67 8.09
C TYR A 49 13.77 12.81 7.53
N LEU A 50 12.43 12.67 7.42
CA LEU A 50 11.60 13.74 6.88
C LEU A 50 10.85 14.49 7.98
N PRO A 51 10.79 15.82 7.91
CA PRO A 51 9.81 16.60 8.66
C PRO A 51 8.38 16.12 8.34
N PHE A 52 7.49 16.20 9.31
CA PHE A 52 6.12 15.73 9.19
C PHE A 52 5.38 16.23 7.93
N SER A 53 5.56 17.50 7.60
CA SER A 53 4.97 18.09 6.38
C SER A 53 5.46 17.44 5.09
N PHE A 54 6.75 17.07 5.05
CA PHE A 54 7.32 16.38 3.89
C PHE A 54 6.87 14.90 3.82
N TYR A 55 6.69 14.24 4.97
CA TYR A 55 6.10 12.91 5.03
C TYR A 55 4.69 12.91 4.41
N LEU A 56 3.84 13.87 4.84
CA LEU A 56 2.48 14.01 4.29
C LEU A 56 2.51 14.30 2.78
N LEU A 57 3.34 15.27 2.36
CA LEU A 57 3.47 15.63 0.95
C LEU A 57 3.88 14.40 0.10
N LEU A 58 4.86 13.63 0.58
CA LEU A 58 5.33 12.43 -0.09
C LEU A 58 4.22 11.36 -0.18
N THR A 59 3.48 11.14 0.91
CA THR A 59 2.36 10.19 0.94
C THR A 59 1.27 10.57 -0.07
N VAL A 60 0.91 11.87 -0.14
CA VAL A 60 -0.05 12.38 -1.13
C VAL A 60 0.51 12.22 -2.55
N LEU A 61 1.76 12.56 -2.78
CA LEU A 61 2.41 12.40 -4.08
C LEU A 61 2.42 10.93 -4.52
N PHE A 62 2.78 10.03 -3.63
CA PHE A 62 2.80 8.58 -3.91
C PHE A 62 1.41 8.03 -4.17
N SER A 63 0.37 8.57 -3.52
CA SER A 63 -1.02 8.22 -3.81
C SER A 63 -1.42 8.64 -5.23
N ILE A 64 -1.12 9.89 -5.61
CA ILE A 64 -1.48 10.42 -6.94
C ILE A 64 -0.71 9.70 -8.05
N VAL A 65 0.61 9.56 -7.88
CA VAL A 65 1.48 8.85 -8.84
C VAL A 65 1.10 7.37 -8.89
N GLY A 66 0.72 6.78 -7.75
CA GLY A 66 0.25 5.40 -7.62
C GLY A 66 -0.94 5.09 -8.53
N ILE A 67 -1.92 5.99 -8.61
CA ILE A 67 -3.07 5.85 -9.51
C ILE A 67 -2.60 5.63 -10.96
N TRP A 68 -1.62 6.40 -11.39
CA TRP A 68 -1.10 6.30 -12.75
C TRP A 68 -0.25 5.05 -12.96
N ILE A 69 0.70 4.74 -12.04
CA ILE A 69 1.61 3.60 -12.23
C ILE A 69 0.88 2.26 -12.08
N CYS A 70 -0.06 2.12 -11.13
CA CYS A 70 -0.86 0.90 -10.98
C CYS A 70 -1.78 0.70 -12.20
N GLY A 71 -2.48 1.75 -12.64
CA GLY A 71 -3.33 1.69 -13.82
C GLY A 71 -2.55 1.31 -15.07
N LYS A 72 -1.44 2.01 -15.33
CA LYS A 72 -0.60 1.71 -16.51
C LYS A 72 0.00 0.29 -16.47
N THR A 73 0.40 -0.19 -15.29
CA THR A 73 0.93 -1.56 -15.14
C THR A 73 -0.17 -2.60 -15.36
N ALA A 74 -1.39 -2.38 -14.86
CA ALA A 74 -2.54 -3.24 -15.11
C ALA A 74 -2.89 -3.31 -16.62
N ASP A 75 -2.85 -2.17 -17.31
CA ASP A 75 -3.05 -2.10 -18.77
C ASP A 75 -1.96 -2.88 -19.53
N ASP A 76 -0.69 -2.71 -19.17
CA ASP A 76 0.44 -3.41 -19.80
C ASP A 76 0.36 -4.93 -19.56
N MET A 77 -0.16 -5.34 -18.40
CA MET A 77 -0.45 -6.73 -18.07
C MET A 77 -1.71 -7.26 -18.78
N GLN A 78 -2.58 -6.39 -19.30
CA GLN A 78 -3.90 -6.71 -19.84
C GLN A 78 -4.81 -7.43 -18.84
N VAL A 79 -4.77 -7.01 -17.58
CA VAL A 79 -5.64 -7.46 -16.52
C VAL A 79 -6.20 -6.24 -15.78
N HIS A 80 -7.38 -6.39 -15.19
CA HIS A 80 -8.00 -5.27 -14.48
C HIS A 80 -7.27 -4.97 -13.16
N ASP A 81 -6.95 -6.02 -12.43
CA ASP A 81 -6.22 -6.00 -11.17
C ASP A 81 -5.46 -7.32 -11.05
N ASP A 82 -4.19 -7.25 -10.71
CA ASP A 82 -3.38 -8.44 -10.42
C ASP A 82 -2.69 -8.25 -9.07
N SER A 83 -2.80 -9.22 -8.23
CA SER A 83 -2.25 -9.22 -6.86
C SER A 83 -0.74 -8.97 -6.76
N SER A 84 -0.03 -8.89 -7.87
CA SER A 84 1.39 -8.53 -7.91
C SER A 84 1.63 -7.01 -8.00
N ILE A 85 0.60 -6.23 -8.32
CA ILE A 85 0.62 -4.78 -8.16
C ILE A 85 0.42 -4.55 -6.66
N VAL A 86 1.41 -3.96 -6.00
CA VAL A 86 1.50 -3.83 -4.54
C VAL A 86 1.95 -2.42 -4.10
N TRP A 87 1.89 -1.44 -5.01
CA TRP A 87 2.19 -0.05 -4.67
C TRP A 87 1.11 0.59 -3.80
N ASP A 88 -0.11 0.16 -3.93
CA ASP A 88 -1.27 0.48 -3.11
C ASP A 88 -1.03 0.12 -1.65
N GLU A 89 -0.52 -1.07 -1.36
CA GLU A 89 -0.13 -1.48 -0.01
C GLU A 89 1.02 -0.64 0.54
N VAL A 90 1.96 -0.24 -0.32
CA VAL A 90 3.04 0.68 0.10
C VAL A 90 2.45 2.01 0.57
N VAL A 91 1.53 2.58 -0.19
CA VAL A 91 0.86 3.83 0.16
C VAL A 91 -0.06 3.67 1.38
N GLY A 92 -0.83 2.58 1.44
CA GLY A 92 -1.71 2.26 2.57
C GLY A 92 -0.94 2.16 3.88
N MET A 93 0.26 1.56 3.86
CA MET A 93 1.12 1.48 5.04
C MET A 93 1.70 2.85 5.43
N LEU A 94 2.09 3.71 4.47
CA LEU A 94 2.49 5.08 4.75
C LEU A 94 1.35 5.87 5.41
N ILE A 95 0.13 5.75 4.93
CA ILE A 95 -1.06 6.40 5.53
C ILE A 95 -1.27 5.90 6.96
N THR A 96 -1.20 4.60 7.18
CA THR A 96 -1.38 3.97 8.50
C THR A 96 -0.46 4.54 9.57
N MET A 97 0.75 4.94 9.18
CA MET A 97 1.79 5.42 10.11
C MET A 97 1.88 6.95 10.22
N ILE A 98 0.93 7.70 9.65
CA ILE A 98 0.90 9.17 9.77
C ILE A 98 0.80 9.59 11.25
N ALA A 99 1.78 10.38 11.71
CA ALA A 99 1.87 10.89 13.09
C ALA A 99 1.88 9.80 14.18
N VAL A 100 2.23 8.56 13.85
CA VAL A 100 2.40 7.46 14.79
C VAL A 100 3.86 7.44 15.27
N PRO A 101 4.13 7.37 16.59
CA PRO A 101 5.49 7.21 17.12
C PRO A 101 6.16 5.97 16.56
N LEU A 102 7.39 6.11 16.05
CA LEU A 102 8.09 5.03 15.39
C LEU A 102 8.80 4.13 16.40
N ASN A 103 8.29 2.92 16.57
CA ASN A 103 8.94 1.83 17.29
C ASN A 103 8.51 0.48 16.71
N TRP A 104 9.13 -0.62 17.13
CA TRP A 104 8.82 -1.94 16.57
C TRP A 104 7.37 -2.40 16.86
N GLN A 105 6.80 -2.00 18.00
CA GLN A 105 5.44 -2.34 18.41
C GLN A 105 4.42 -1.63 17.50
N THR A 106 4.58 -0.32 17.33
CA THR A 106 3.68 0.47 16.47
C THR A 106 3.79 0.05 15.00
N LEU A 107 5.00 -0.30 14.52
CA LEU A 107 5.17 -0.85 13.17
C LEU A 107 4.45 -2.19 13.01
N LEU A 108 4.57 -3.09 13.99
CA LEU A 108 3.88 -4.39 13.96
C LEU A 108 2.37 -4.24 14.03
N VAL A 109 1.87 -3.42 14.96
CA VAL A 109 0.42 -3.18 15.10
C VAL A 109 -0.14 -2.50 13.87
N GLY A 110 0.54 -1.49 13.33
CA GLY A 110 0.15 -0.80 12.10
C GLY A 110 0.09 -1.76 10.90
N PHE A 111 1.11 -2.61 10.75
CA PHE A 111 1.12 -3.66 9.73
C PHE A 111 -0.07 -4.60 9.85
N VAL A 112 -0.35 -5.10 11.06
CA VAL A 112 -1.46 -6.03 11.29
C VAL A 112 -2.81 -5.36 11.03
N LEU A 113 -3.02 -4.14 11.52
CA LEU A 113 -4.25 -3.39 11.31
C LEU A 113 -4.49 -3.08 9.84
N PHE A 114 -3.46 -2.58 9.15
CA PHE A 114 -3.58 -2.30 7.71
C PHE A 114 -3.96 -3.56 6.95
N ARG A 115 -3.21 -4.67 7.13
CA ARG A 115 -3.52 -5.95 6.46
C ARG A 115 -4.89 -6.51 6.84
N PHE A 116 -5.34 -6.30 8.06
CA PHE A 116 -6.69 -6.68 8.46
C PHE A 116 -7.75 -5.95 7.63
N PHE A 117 -7.69 -4.62 7.54
CA PHE A 117 -8.68 -3.84 6.80
C PHE A 117 -8.60 -4.10 5.28
N ASP A 118 -7.42 -4.25 4.73
CA ASP A 118 -7.20 -4.55 3.32
C ASP A 118 -7.71 -5.96 2.93
N ILE A 119 -7.53 -6.98 3.77
CA ILE A 119 -7.99 -8.33 3.47
C ILE A 119 -9.49 -8.51 3.75
N VAL A 120 -9.98 -8.00 4.88
CA VAL A 120 -11.39 -8.16 5.29
C VAL A 120 -12.31 -7.24 4.52
N LYS A 121 -11.79 -6.08 4.09
CA LYS A 121 -12.50 -5.05 3.32
C LYS A 121 -13.90 -4.74 3.89
N PRO A 122 -14.01 -4.32 5.18
CA PRO A 122 -15.32 -3.96 5.73
C PRO A 122 -15.94 -2.83 4.91
N TRP A 123 -17.26 -2.69 4.97
CA TRP A 123 -17.91 -1.53 4.34
C TRP A 123 -17.35 -0.22 4.95
N PRO A 124 -17.02 0.79 4.16
CA PRO A 124 -17.25 0.99 2.71
C PRO A 124 -16.09 0.52 1.80
N ILE A 125 -15.00 -0.07 2.30
CA ILE A 125 -13.85 -0.52 1.50
C ILE A 125 -14.31 -1.53 0.42
N SER A 126 -15.11 -2.53 0.82
CA SER A 126 -15.65 -3.52 -0.12
C SER A 126 -16.58 -2.93 -1.20
N TYR A 127 -17.17 -1.78 -0.95
CA TYR A 127 -17.95 -1.07 -1.95
C TYR A 127 -17.05 -0.44 -3.01
N LEU A 128 -15.94 0.21 -2.60
CA LEU A 128 -14.95 0.77 -3.52
C LEU A 128 -14.31 -0.32 -4.38
N ASP A 129 -13.82 -1.37 -3.76
CA ASP A 129 -13.19 -2.52 -4.42
C ASP A 129 -14.07 -3.11 -5.55
N LYS A 130 -15.40 -3.14 -5.35
CA LYS A 130 -16.34 -3.72 -6.33
C LYS A 130 -16.79 -2.76 -7.43
N HIS A 131 -16.80 -1.46 -7.18
CA HIS A 131 -17.46 -0.49 -8.06
C HIS A 131 -16.46 0.49 -8.71
N VAL A 132 -15.28 0.63 -8.17
CA VAL A 132 -14.27 1.54 -8.70
C VAL A 132 -13.18 0.72 -9.38
N HIS A 133 -12.83 1.10 -10.60
CA HIS A 133 -11.94 0.32 -11.47
C HIS A 133 -10.76 1.15 -11.95
N GLY A 134 -9.79 0.48 -12.60
CA GLY A 134 -8.56 1.10 -13.09
C GLY A 134 -7.61 1.46 -11.96
N GLY A 135 -6.60 2.27 -12.26
CA GLY A 135 -5.58 2.64 -11.28
C GLY A 135 -6.12 3.35 -10.04
N PHE A 136 -7.21 4.12 -10.17
CA PHE A 136 -7.87 4.73 -9.03
C PHE A 136 -8.54 3.67 -8.14
N GLY A 137 -9.19 2.65 -8.72
CA GLY A 137 -9.80 1.55 -7.98
C GLY A 137 -8.77 0.76 -7.19
N ILE A 138 -7.64 0.40 -7.83
CA ILE A 138 -6.52 -0.33 -7.19
C ILE A 138 -5.98 0.42 -5.97
N MET A 139 -5.91 1.76 -6.04
CA MET A 139 -5.38 2.57 -4.94
C MET A 139 -6.42 2.92 -3.85
N ALA A 140 -7.69 3.06 -4.23
CA ALA A 140 -8.71 3.69 -3.36
C ALA A 140 -9.09 2.82 -2.16
N ASP A 141 -9.17 1.51 -2.33
CA ASP A 141 -9.51 0.57 -1.26
C ASP A 141 -8.39 0.50 -0.22
N ASP A 142 -7.13 0.49 -0.64
CA ASP A 142 -5.97 0.47 0.26
C ASP A 142 -5.73 1.82 0.95
N ILE A 143 -5.98 2.93 0.26
CA ILE A 143 -6.00 4.26 0.90
C ILE A 143 -7.03 4.27 2.03
N LEU A 144 -8.23 3.76 1.79
CA LEU A 144 -9.27 3.72 2.80
C LEU A 144 -8.97 2.71 3.91
N ALA A 145 -8.39 1.55 3.59
CA ALA A 145 -7.89 0.58 4.57
C ALA A 145 -6.82 1.22 5.47
N GLY A 146 -5.88 1.96 4.88
CA GLY A 146 -4.85 2.71 5.59
C GLY A 146 -5.43 3.78 6.51
N MET A 147 -6.46 4.51 6.07
CA MET A 147 -7.16 5.50 6.92
C MET A 147 -7.87 4.85 8.11
N PHE A 148 -8.49 3.67 7.94
CA PHE A 148 -9.11 2.93 9.04
C PHE A 148 -8.06 2.41 10.02
N ALA A 149 -6.96 1.87 9.51
CA ALA A 149 -5.84 1.45 10.34
C ALA A 149 -5.23 2.64 11.11
N LEU A 150 -5.03 3.78 10.46
CA LEU A 150 -4.58 5.03 11.09
C LEU A 150 -5.50 5.46 12.25
N ALA A 151 -6.82 5.45 12.02
CA ALA A 151 -7.78 5.78 13.06
C ALA A 151 -7.65 4.84 14.28
N CYS A 152 -7.54 3.52 14.03
CA CYS A 152 -7.31 2.54 15.09
C CYS A 152 -5.97 2.75 15.81
N MET A 153 -4.89 3.08 15.08
CA MET A 153 -3.59 3.39 15.67
C MET A 153 -3.69 4.57 16.64
N HIS A 154 -4.30 5.67 16.22
CA HIS A 154 -4.45 6.85 17.07
C HIS A 154 -5.38 6.62 18.27
N ILE A 155 -6.43 5.81 18.13
CA ILE A 155 -7.27 5.38 19.26
C ILE A 155 -6.43 4.56 20.24
N GLY A 156 -5.65 3.59 19.75
CA GLY A 156 -4.78 2.76 20.59
C GLY A 156 -3.73 3.58 21.34
N LEU A 157 -3.12 4.56 20.70
CA LEU A 157 -2.18 5.51 21.32
C LEU A 157 -2.87 6.37 22.37
N TYR A 158 -4.04 6.91 22.08
CA TYR A 158 -4.82 7.73 23.03
C TYR A 158 -5.20 6.95 24.29
N LEU A 159 -5.52 5.67 24.14
CA LEU A 159 -5.87 4.77 25.23
C LEU A 159 -4.64 4.14 25.92
N SER A 160 -3.43 4.48 25.47
CA SER A 160 -2.17 3.92 25.95
C SER A 160 -2.09 2.38 25.87
N TRP A 161 -2.66 1.80 24.83
CA TRP A 161 -2.59 0.36 24.55
C TRP A 161 -1.37 -0.04 23.73
N ILE A 162 -0.81 0.92 23.00
CA ILE A 162 0.38 0.78 22.14
C ILE A 162 1.32 1.98 22.30
#